data_0a50d69876a4ece0e783139bcabb5707
#
_entry.id   0a50d69876a4ece0e783139bcabb5707
#
_cell.length_a   1.000
_cell.length_b   1.000
_cell.length_c   1.000
_cell.angle_alpha   90.00
_cell.angle_beta   90.00
_cell.angle_gamma   90.00
#
_symmetry.space_group_name_H-M   'P 1'
#
loop_
_entity.id
_entity.type
_entity.pdbx_description
1 polymer ?
#
loop_
_entity_poly.entity_id
_entity_poly.type
_entity_poly.pdbx_seq_one_letter_code
_entity_poly.pdbx_strand_id
1 'polypeptide(L)'
;MRKIHKIVLYCLLILTFINCKTLEIDKQTYDGLQSGLYANIKTNKGDMLVKFFDYESPVTVANFIGLAEGKIPNDAKKPGEPFYDGIIFHRVIKDFMIQTGDPQGTGMGGPGYRFEDEKNDLKHTGTGILSMANSGPNTNGSQFFITEVPTPWLDGRHTIFGEVIKGLETVNVIASVKTGAQDKPIDPVIMEKVSIITKGDEYKNYDAAQFFKDNKDLISERNKKYLEEKQKQIAAKLDELKADMTETPSGLFYKINEKGSGAKAKSGDTVSVHYEGSLTNGSVFDSSFARNEPIEFPLGKGMVIKGWEEGISLLNEGDKATFLIPPSLGYGAQGAGGGVIPPNAWLIFKVELVKAK
;
A
#
# COMPACT_ATOMS: atom_id res chain seq x y z
N MET A 1 -17.56 -77.61 34.29
CA MET A 1 -16.41 -76.76 34.56
C MET A 1 -16.22 -75.85 33.36
N ARG A 2 -16.74 -74.60 33.42
CA ARG A 2 -16.68 -73.59 32.35
C ARG A 2 -15.55 -72.62 32.68
N LYS A 3 -14.52 -72.54 31.79
CA LYS A 3 -13.47 -71.57 31.85
C LYS A 3 -13.98 -70.24 31.28
N ILE A 4 -13.97 -69.19 32.12
CA ILE A 4 -14.29 -67.83 31.73
C ILE A 4 -12.98 -67.15 31.27
N HIS A 5 -12.91 -66.83 29.99
CA HIS A 5 -11.81 -66.01 29.45
C HIS A 5 -12.08 -64.55 29.72
N LYS A 6 -11.23 -63.90 30.50
CA LYS A 6 -11.17 -62.45 30.66
C LYS A 6 -10.52 -61.82 29.46
N ILE A 7 -11.27 -61.14 28.65
CA ILE A 7 -10.74 -60.26 27.60
C ILE A 7 -10.39 -58.92 28.25
N VAL A 8 -9.12 -58.63 28.35
CA VAL A 8 -8.59 -57.34 28.76
C VAL A 8 -8.56 -56.44 27.52
N LEU A 9 -9.45 -55.46 27.46
CA LEU A 9 -9.51 -54.45 26.42
C LEU A 9 -8.46 -53.38 26.74
N TYR A 10 -7.31 -53.40 26.03
CA TYR A 10 -6.32 -52.33 26.06
C TYR A 10 -6.82 -51.17 25.19
N CYS A 11 -7.37 -50.14 25.80
CA CYS A 11 -7.56 -48.84 25.13
C CYS A 11 -6.22 -48.17 25.00
N LEU A 12 -5.58 -48.27 23.82
CA LEU A 12 -4.46 -47.43 23.42
C LEU A 12 -5.03 -46.01 23.17
N LEU A 13 -4.86 -45.12 24.13
CA LEU A 13 -4.99 -43.67 23.90
C LEU A 13 -3.81 -43.24 23.00
N ILE A 14 -4.02 -43.15 21.70
CA ILE A 14 -3.12 -42.44 20.82
C ILE A 14 -3.32 -40.93 21.07
N LEU A 15 -2.50 -40.37 21.95
CA LEU A 15 -2.32 -38.93 22.05
C LEU A 15 -1.60 -38.51 20.75
N THR A 16 -2.36 -38.06 19.74
CA THR A 16 -1.83 -37.30 18.65
C THR A 16 -1.37 -35.96 19.20
N PHE A 17 -0.10 -35.87 19.54
CA PHE A 17 0.58 -34.58 19.65
C PHE A 17 0.51 -33.95 18.27
N ILE A 18 -0.40 -33.03 18.07
CA ILE A 18 -0.33 -32.08 16.97
C ILE A 18 0.92 -31.26 17.29
N ASN A 19 2.07 -31.67 16.74
CA ASN A 19 3.25 -30.83 16.68
C ASN A 19 2.85 -29.62 15.84
N CYS A 20 2.47 -28.53 16.50
CA CYS A 20 2.43 -27.23 15.89
C CYS A 20 3.88 -26.91 15.48
N LYS A 21 4.31 -27.38 14.29
CA LYS A 21 5.57 -26.92 13.70
C LYS A 21 5.42 -25.43 13.57
N THR A 22 6.13 -24.68 14.37
CA THR A 22 6.39 -23.26 14.13
C THR A 22 6.82 -23.16 12.66
N LEU A 23 6.20 -22.24 11.92
CA LEU A 23 6.53 -21.96 10.52
C LEU A 23 7.91 -21.29 10.49
N GLU A 24 8.98 -22.10 10.54
CA GLU A 24 10.35 -21.62 10.49
C GLU A 24 10.82 -21.52 9.03
N ILE A 25 11.61 -20.48 8.75
CA ILE A 25 12.25 -20.28 7.45
C ILE A 25 13.47 -21.19 7.35
N ASP A 26 13.52 -22.02 6.34
CA ASP A 26 14.58 -22.98 6.14
C ASP A 26 15.89 -22.37 5.60
N LYS A 27 17.01 -23.07 5.81
CA LYS A 27 18.35 -22.64 5.37
C LYS A 27 18.42 -22.45 3.86
N GLN A 28 17.75 -23.29 3.08
CA GLN A 28 17.78 -23.21 1.61
C GLN A 28 17.17 -21.89 1.11
N THR A 29 16.13 -21.40 1.79
CA THR A 29 15.54 -20.07 1.50
C THR A 29 16.57 -18.97 1.71
N TYR A 30 17.32 -18.98 2.81
CA TYR A 30 18.36 -17.97 3.06
C TYR A 30 19.52 -18.04 2.05
N ASP A 31 19.93 -19.25 1.66
CA ASP A 31 21.02 -19.44 0.69
C ASP A 31 20.63 -18.97 -0.71
N GLY A 32 19.35 -19.07 -1.06
CA GLY A 32 18.78 -18.66 -2.35
C GLY A 32 18.46 -17.16 -2.49
N LEU A 33 18.68 -16.33 -1.44
CA LEU A 33 18.39 -14.90 -1.51
C LEU A 33 19.32 -14.19 -2.50
N GLN A 34 18.72 -13.30 -3.30
CA GLN A 34 19.45 -12.39 -4.18
C GLN A 34 20.15 -11.29 -3.38
N SER A 35 20.95 -10.45 -4.06
CA SER A 35 21.55 -9.29 -3.45
C SER A 35 20.47 -8.35 -2.87
N GLY A 36 20.68 -7.84 -1.64
CA GLY A 36 19.73 -7.00 -0.93
C GLY A 36 19.84 -7.07 0.58
N LEU A 37 19.00 -6.25 1.23
CA LEU A 37 18.85 -6.20 2.68
C LEU A 37 17.55 -6.92 3.07
N TYR A 38 17.64 -7.75 4.11
CA TYR A 38 16.51 -8.58 4.57
C TYR A 38 16.45 -8.62 6.09
N ALA A 39 15.29 -9.00 6.62
CA ALA A 39 15.13 -9.37 8.03
C ALA A 39 14.33 -10.66 8.18
N ASN A 40 14.76 -11.55 9.05
CA ASN A 40 13.89 -12.59 9.59
C ASN A 40 13.26 -12.08 10.89
N ILE A 41 11.94 -11.90 10.88
CA ILE A 41 11.14 -11.54 12.05
C ILE A 41 10.57 -12.84 12.61
N LYS A 42 11.20 -13.35 13.68
CA LYS A 42 10.75 -14.52 14.40
C LYS A 42 9.68 -14.12 15.42
N THR A 43 8.53 -14.79 15.38
CA THR A 43 7.44 -14.58 16.35
C THR A 43 7.01 -15.89 17.01
N ASN A 44 6.29 -15.81 18.12
CA ASN A 44 5.66 -16.97 18.74
C ASN A 44 4.49 -17.57 17.91
N LYS A 45 4.25 -17.06 16.70
CA LYS A 45 3.24 -17.56 15.74
C LYS A 45 3.85 -18.07 14.45
N GLY A 46 5.17 -17.89 14.24
CA GLY A 46 5.93 -18.26 13.06
C GLY A 46 6.89 -17.16 12.63
N ASP A 47 7.66 -17.44 11.60
CA ASP A 47 8.67 -16.54 11.05
C ASP A 47 8.12 -15.79 9.83
N MET A 48 8.63 -14.58 9.61
CA MET A 48 8.37 -13.78 8.41
C MET A 48 9.72 -13.30 7.87
N LEU A 49 10.06 -13.67 6.63
CA LEU A 49 11.22 -13.15 5.92
C LEU A 49 10.81 -11.93 5.11
N VAL A 50 11.39 -10.81 5.45
CA VAL A 50 11.15 -9.50 4.82
C VAL A 50 12.29 -9.17 3.88
N LYS A 51 11.97 -8.65 2.69
CA LYS A 51 12.89 -7.94 1.81
C LYS A 51 12.67 -6.45 1.98
N PHE A 52 13.74 -5.69 2.17
CA PHE A 52 13.65 -4.23 2.27
C PHE A 52 13.72 -3.55 0.90
N PHE A 53 13.10 -2.38 0.81
CA PHE A 53 13.14 -1.48 -0.35
C PHE A 53 14.13 -0.34 -0.07
N ASP A 54 15.40 -0.70 0.01
CA ASP A 54 16.49 0.19 0.41
C ASP A 54 16.85 1.25 -0.65
N TYR A 55 16.37 1.10 -1.88
CA TYR A 55 16.46 2.13 -2.91
C TYR A 55 15.35 3.18 -2.77
N GLU A 56 14.11 2.76 -2.56
CA GLU A 56 12.93 3.62 -2.46
C GLU A 56 12.81 4.32 -1.10
N SER A 57 13.19 3.64 -0.02
CA SER A 57 13.05 4.13 1.37
C SER A 57 14.32 3.88 2.21
N PRO A 58 15.51 4.34 1.73
CA PRO A 58 16.79 3.98 2.35
C PRO A 58 16.95 4.43 3.79
N VAL A 59 16.41 5.59 4.16
CA VAL A 59 16.54 6.12 5.54
C VAL A 59 15.62 5.34 6.48
N THR A 60 14.42 5.00 6.05
CA THR A 60 13.47 4.18 6.82
C THR A 60 14.00 2.76 7.02
N VAL A 61 14.58 2.16 5.97
CA VAL A 61 15.25 0.86 6.05
C VAL A 61 16.43 0.91 7.03
N ALA A 62 17.26 1.95 6.92
CA ALA A 62 18.40 2.14 7.82
C ALA A 62 17.97 2.34 9.28
N ASN A 63 16.89 3.07 9.52
CA ASN A 63 16.30 3.21 10.85
C ASN A 63 15.87 1.85 11.42
N PHE A 64 15.13 1.06 10.64
CA PHE A 64 14.68 -0.25 11.08
C PHE A 64 15.86 -1.18 11.38
N ILE A 65 16.81 -1.30 10.47
CA ILE A 65 17.99 -2.17 10.64
C ILE A 65 18.83 -1.72 11.84
N GLY A 66 19.13 -0.44 11.94
CA GLY A 66 19.95 0.08 13.02
C GLY A 66 19.33 -0.06 14.40
N LEU A 67 17.98 0.04 14.50
CA LEU A 67 17.23 -0.27 15.71
C LEU A 67 17.25 -1.79 16.00
N ALA A 68 17.00 -2.64 14.99
CA ALA A 68 17.03 -4.09 15.14
C ALA A 68 18.38 -4.61 15.62
N GLU A 69 19.47 -3.97 15.20
CA GLU A 69 20.84 -4.30 15.63
C GLU A 69 21.26 -3.64 16.96
N GLY A 70 20.39 -2.77 17.55
CA GLY A 70 20.71 -2.01 18.78
C GLY A 70 21.79 -0.94 18.60
N LYS A 71 22.05 -0.52 17.36
CA LYS A 71 23.11 0.45 17.00
C LYS A 71 22.65 1.91 17.00
N ILE A 72 21.33 2.16 16.84
CA ILE A 72 20.77 3.51 16.92
C ILE A 72 20.42 3.82 18.39
N PRO A 73 20.93 4.93 18.97
CA PRO A 73 20.53 5.39 20.29
C PRO A 73 19.03 5.64 20.36
N ASN A 74 18.38 5.18 21.43
CA ASN A 74 16.95 5.31 21.64
C ASN A 74 16.62 5.37 23.14
N ASP A 75 15.38 5.78 23.47
CA ASP A 75 14.97 5.97 24.89
C ASP A 75 14.40 4.68 25.54
N ALA A 76 14.23 3.59 24.75
CA ALA A 76 13.53 2.39 25.24
C ALA A 76 14.47 1.23 25.60
N LYS A 77 15.65 1.16 25.00
CA LYS A 77 16.63 0.09 25.18
C LYS A 77 18.02 0.66 25.46
N LYS A 78 18.84 -0.11 26.16
CA LYS A 78 20.24 0.25 26.38
C LYS A 78 21.05 0.16 25.08
N PRO A 79 22.15 0.92 24.97
CA PRO A 79 23.05 0.77 23.82
C PRO A 79 23.50 -0.69 23.60
N GLY A 80 23.37 -1.16 22.38
CA GLY A 80 23.70 -2.54 22.00
C GLY A 80 22.58 -3.56 22.20
N GLU A 81 21.48 -3.21 22.83
CA GLU A 81 20.31 -4.09 22.95
C GLU A 81 19.41 -3.97 21.69
N PRO A 82 19.08 -5.10 21.00
CA PRO A 82 18.16 -5.13 19.89
C PRO A 82 16.81 -4.50 20.27
N PHE A 83 16.39 -3.49 19.52
CA PHE A 83 15.20 -2.71 19.88
C PHE A 83 13.91 -3.53 19.81
N TYR A 84 13.76 -4.33 18.74
CA TYR A 84 12.51 -5.00 18.43
C TYR A 84 12.29 -6.31 19.19
N ASP A 85 13.34 -6.90 19.76
CA ASP A 85 13.25 -8.18 20.48
C ASP A 85 12.37 -8.05 21.73
N GLY A 86 11.36 -8.92 21.82
CA GLY A 86 10.38 -8.94 22.90
C GLY A 86 9.20 -7.98 22.72
N ILE A 87 9.13 -7.18 21.67
CA ILE A 87 8.02 -6.26 21.42
C ILE A 87 6.79 -7.05 20.93
N ILE A 88 5.61 -6.63 21.38
CA ILE A 88 4.34 -7.27 21.00
C ILE A 88 3.70 -6.60 19.78
N PHE A 89 2.88 -7.35 19.06
CA PHE A 89 1.88 -6.79 18.17
C PHE A 89 0.75 -6.23 19.02
N HIS A 90 0.76 -4.93 19.22
CA HIS A 90 -0.17 -4.25 20.14
C HIS A 90 -1.52 -3.91 19.51
N ARG A 91 -1.63 -3.96 18.19
CA ARG A 91 -2.86 -3.72 17.43
C ARG A 91 -2.96 -4.66 16.24
N VAL A 92 -4.03 -5.44 16.17
CA VAL A 92 -4.27 -6.44 15.12
C VAL A 92 -5.71 -6.30 14.65
N ILE A 93 -5.90 -6.01 13.39
CA ILE A 93 -7.23 -5.88 12.78
C ILE A 93 -7.28 -6.81 11.57
N LYS A 94 -8.15 -7.83 11.68
CA LYS A 94 -8.41 -8.76 10.59
C LYS A 94 -8.96 -8.01 9.37
N ASP A 95 -8.61 -8.49 8.17
CA ASP A 95 -8.94 -7.87 6.89
C ASP A 95 -8.40 -6.44 6.76
N PHE A 96 -7.28 -6.15 7.47
CA PHE A 96 -6.59 -4.87 7.38
C PHE A 96 -5.07 -5.01 7.57
N MET A 97 -4.57 -5.05 8.83
CA MET A 97 -3.13 -5.06 9.12
C MET A 97 -2.80 -5.57 10.53
N ILE A 98 -1.54 -5.90 10.75
CA ILE A 98 -0.95 -6.19 12.05
C ILE A 98 0.12 -5.15 12.38
N GLN A 99 0.04 -4.47 13.54
CA GLN A 99 0.90 -3.35 13.93
C GLN A 99 1.71 -3.68 15.19
N THR A 100 2.99 -3.29 15.16
CA THR A 100 3.99 -3.55 16.19
C THR A 100 5.04 -2.43 16.27
N GLY A 101 6.19 -2.66 16.91
CA GLY A 101 7.31 -1.72 16.98
C GLY A 101 7.18 -0.66 18.07
N ASP A 102 6.16 -0.76 18.92
CA ASP A 102 6.03 0.06 20.13
C ASP A 102 6.65 -0.65 21.34
N PRO A 103 7.74 -0.14 21.91
CA PRO A 103 8.38 -0.77 23.08
C PRO A 103 7.50 -0.78 24.33
N GLN A 104 6.47 0.09 24.40
CA GLN A 104 5.53 0.15 25.52
C GLN A 104 4.29 -0.73 25.29
N GLY A 105 4.04 -1.16 24.04
CA GLY A 105 2.87 -1.96 23.67
C GLY A 105 1.52 -1.27 23.87
N THR A 106 1.49 0.06 23.79
CA THR A 106 0.33 0.94 24.01
C THR A 106 -0.16 1.63 22.74
N GLY A 107 0.63 1.61 21.67
CA GLY A 107 0.43 2.39 20.45
C GLY A 107 0.98 3.82 20.51
N MET A 108 1.50 4.25 21.69
CA MET A 108 1.99 5.62 21.92
C MET A 108 3.51 5.70 22.02
N GLY A 109 4.19 4.57 22.22
CA GLY A 109 5.63 4.49 22.40
C GLY A 109 6.41 4.57 21.09
N GLY A 110 7.72 4.75 21.21
CA GLY A 110 8.64 4.85 20.09
C GLY A 110 10.10 4.90 20.53
N PRO A 111 11.02 5.25 19.62
CA PRO A 111 12.45 5.25 19.91
C PRO A 111 12.96 6.54 20.60
N GLY A 112 12.07 7.51 20.89
CA GLY A 112 12.44 8.81 21.48
C GLY A 112 12.73 9.91 20.45
N TYR A 113 12.63 9.60 19.16
CA TYR A 113 12.78 10.57 18.07
C TYR A 113 11.74 10.33 16.98
N ARG A 114 11.66 11.27 16.03
CA ARG A 114 10.83 11.18 14.83
C ARG A 114 11.65 11.57 13.60
N PHE A 115 11.24 11.07 12.42
CA PHE A 115 11.81 11.45 11.14
C PHE A 115 10.74 11.56 10.06
N GLU A 116 11.08 12.21 8.96
CA GLU A 116 10.15 12.52 7.88
C GLU A 116 9.75 11.29 7.05
N ASP A 117 8.61 11.38 6.36
CA ASP A 117 8.19 10.40 5.36
C ASP A 117 9.13 10.41 4.16
N GLU A 118 9.51 9.26 3.65
CA GLU A 118 10.19 9.13 2.35
C GLU A 118 9.15 8.95 1.24
N LYS A 119 9.06 9.91 0.33
CA LYS A 119 8.13 9.87 -0.80
C LYS A 119 8.65 8.94 -1.90
N ASN A 120 7.81 8.00 -2.32
CA ASN A 120 8.08 7.05 -3.39
C ASN A 120 6.78 6.62 -4.09
N ASP A 121 6.89 5.75 -5.11
CA ASP A 121 5.75 5.24 -5.89
C ASP A 121 5.17 3.93 -5.36
N LEU A 122 5.72 3.38 -4.28
CA LEU A 122 5.25 2.13 -3.72
C LEU A 122 3.80 2.22 -3.26
N LYS A 123 3.09 1.10 -3.36
CA LYS A 123 1.66 0.99 -3.10
C LYS A 123 1.37 -0.17 -2.15
N HIS A 124 0.33 -0.02 -1.32
CA HIS A 124 -0.16 -1.08 -0.45
C HIS A 124 -1.07 -2.03 -1.25
N THR A 125 -0.45 -2.80 -2.16
CA THR A 125 -1.17 -3.59 -3.19
C THR A 125 -1.64 -4.96 -2.73
N GLY A 126 -1.18 -5.44 -1.56
CA GLY A 126 -1.48 -6.81 -1.14
C GLY A 126 -1.15 -7.10 0.31
N THR A 127 -1.16 -8.39 0.63
CA THR A 127 -0.70 -8.93 1.91
C THR A 127 0.82 -8.82 2.01
N GLY A 128 1.33 -8.48 3.21
CA GLY A 128 2.76 -8.55 3.50
C GLY A 128 3.54 -7.27 3.24
N ILE A 129 2.90 -6.15 2.88
CA ILE A 129 3.58 -4.87 2.71
C ILE A 129 3.94 -4.27 4.07
N LEU A 130 5.25 -4.00 4.30
CA LEU A 130 5.74 -3.30 5.47
C LEU A 130 5.68 -1.80 5.27
N SER A 131 5.04 -1.11 6.21
CA SER A 131 4.87 0.34 6.15
C SER A 131 4.95 0.97 7.53
N MET A 132 5.46 2.20 7.61
CA MET A 132 5.61 2.92 8.87
C MET A 132 4.26 3.35 9.44
N ALA A 133 4.00 3.04 10.68
CA ALA A 133 2.92 3.66 11.43
C ALA A 133 3.35 5.06 11.88
N ASN A 134 2.44 6.04 11.76
CA ASN A 134 2.69 7.43 12.14
C ASN A 134 1.44 8.08 12.75
N SER A 135 1.62 9.22 13.41
CA SER A 135 0.54 10.05 13.99
C SER A 135 0.18 11.25 13.10
N GLY A 136 0.46 11.16 11.81
CA GLY A 136 0.35 12.19 10.81
C GLY A 136 1.66 12.36 10.04
N PRO A 137 1.71 13.23 9.03
CA PRO A 137 2.89 13.40 8.18
C PRO A 137 4.17 13.65 8.95
N ASN A 138 5.27 13.03 8.54
CA ASN A 138 6.61 13.27 9.08
C ASN A 138 6.76 12.93 10.58
N THR A 139 6.07 11.88 11.05
CA THR A 139 6.14 11.44 12.45
C THR A 139 6.53 9.98 12.59
N ASN A 140 7.34 9.45 11.66
CA ASN A 140 7.85 8.09 11.73
C ASN A 140 8.78 7.90 12.94
N GLY A 141 8.74 6.71 13.53
CA GLY A 141 9.60 6.33 14.65
C GLY A 141 10.07 4.90 14.51
N SER A 142 9.60 4.03 15.41
CA SER A 142 9.88 2.58 15.37
C SER A 142 8.66 1.73 15.04
N GLN A 143 7.44 2.28 15.17
CA GLN A 143 6.22 1.53 14.90
C GLN A 143 6.03 1.29 13.41
N PHE A 144 5.66 0.07 13.05
CA PHE A 144 5.33 -0.32 11.69
C PHE A 144 4.16 -1.28 11.67
N PHE A 145 3.55 -1.44 10.52
CA PHE A 145 2.51 -2.44 10.28
C PHE A 145 2.83 -3.28 9.05
N ILE A 146 2.24 -4.46 9.02
CA ILE A 146 2.27 -5.37 7.87
C ILE A 146 0.82 -5.56 7.41
N THR A 147 0.55 -5.30 6.14
CA THR A 147 -0.81 -5.43 5.58
C THR A 147 -1.25 -6.89 5.50
N GLU A 148 -2.52 -7.17 5.79
CA GLU A 148 -3.16 -8.47 5.52
C GLU A 148 -3.89 -8.49 4.18
N VAL A 149 -4.38 -7.32 3.75
CA VAL A 149 -5.09 -7.13 2.47
C VAL A 149 -4.59 -5.85 1.78
N PRO A 150 -4.93 -5.61 0.49
CA PRO A 150 -4.65 -4.33 -0.15
C PRO A 150 -5.28 -3.16 0.61
N THR A 151 -4.50 -2.10 0.87
CA THR A 151 -4.94 -0.91 1.63
C THR A 151 -4.59 0.38 0.88
N PRO A 152 -5.14 0.60 -0.34
CA PRO A 152 -4.73 1.72 -1.21
C PRO A 152 -4.99 3.10 -0.61
N TRP A 153 -5.90 3.23 0.36
CA TRP A 153 -6.15 4.49 1.08
C TRP A 153 -5.00 4.95 1.98
N LEU A 154 -3.99 4.09 2.22
CA LEU A 154 -2.76 4.41 2.97
C LEU A 154 -1.64 4.91 2.05
N ASP A 155 -1.80 4.79 0.74
CA ASP A 155 -0.79 5.20 -0.25
C ASP A 155 -0.41 6.67 -0.11
N GLY A 156 0.90 6.95 -0.10
CA GLY A 156 1.44 8.29 0.04
C GLY A 156 1.28 8.94 1.43
N ARG A 157 0.64 8.23 2.39
CA ARG A 157 0.46 8.65 3.78
C ARG A 157 1.38 7.95 4.76
N HIS A 158 1.81 6.74 4.41
CA HIS A 158 2.70 5.90 5.19
C HIS A 158 3.86 5.45 4.30
N THR A 159 5.09 5.56 4.81
CA THR A 159 6.28 5.15 4.06
C THR A 159 6.36 3.63 3.99
N ILE A 160 6.20 3.07 2.80
CA ILE A 160 6.45 1.65 2.54
C ILE A 160 7.96 1.45 2.47
N PHE A 161 8.48 0.42 3.15
CA PHE A 161 9.92 0.17 3.21
C PHE A 161 10.32 -1.30 3.05
N GLY A 162 9.38 -2.21 2.81
CA GLY A 162 9.66 -3.62 2.57
C GLY A 162 8.41 -4.46 2.31
N GLU A 163 8.64 -5.75 2.09
CA GLU A 163 7.59 -6.74 1.90
C GLU A 163 7.98 -8.09 2.50
N VAL A 164 7.01 -8.84 2.97
CA VAL A 164 7.16 -10.24 3.40
C VAL A 164 7.24 -11.11 2.15
N ILE A 165 8.41 -11.70 1.89
CA ILE A 165 8.65 -12.58 0.73
C ILE A 165 8.48 -14.08 1.07
N LYS A 166 8.45 -14.43 2.35
CA LYS A 166 8.18 -15.78 2.86
C LYS A 166 7.53 -15.67 4.24
N GLY A 167 6.56 -16.54 4.55
CA GLY A 167 5.85 -16.49 5.82
C GLY A 167 4.61 -15.59 5.79
N LEU A 168 3.98 -15.37 4.62
CA LEU A 168 2.69 -14.67 4.50
C LEU A 168 1.58 -15.37 5.31
N GLU A 169 1.65 -16.70 5.45
CA GLU A 169 0.78 -17.47 6.32
C GLU A 169 0.89 -17.06 7.79
N THR A 170 2.08 -16.64 8.26
CA THR A 170 2.26 -16.12 9.62
C THR A 170 1.54 -14.77 9.79
N VAL A 171 1.54 -13.90 8.76
CA VAL A 171 0.75 -12.65 8.78
C VAL A 171 -0.74 -12.98 9.00
N ASN A 172 -1.28 -13.92 8.23
CA ASN A 172 -2.69 -14.32 8.31
C ASN A 172 -3.02 -14.99 9.67
N VAL A 173 -2.12 -15.80 10.22
CA VAL A 173 -2.27 -16.40 11.56
C VAL A 173 -2.33 -15.30 12.62
N ILE A 174 -1.43 -14.32 12.58
CA ILE A 174 -1.43 -13.20 13.52
C ILE A 174 -2.69 -12.35 13.35
N ALA A 175 -3.09 -12.01 12.12
CA ALA A 175 -4.28 -11.22 11.85
C ALA A 175 -5.59 -11.88 12.33
N SER A 176 -5.58 -13.21 12.49
CA SER A 176 -6.72 -14.02 12.90
C SER A 176 -6.79 -14.29 14.41
N VAL A 177 -5.87 -13.79 15.24
CA VAL A 177 -5.91 -13.99 16.68
C VAL A 177 -7.10 -13.24 17.31
N LYS A 178 -7.58 -13.73 18.43
CA LYS A 178 -8.63 -13.03 19.20
C LYS A 178 -8.08 -11.73 19.79
N THR A 179 -8.80 -10.64 19.57
CA THR A 179 -8.47 -9.32 20.08
C THR A 179 -9.49 -8.83 21.11
N GLY A 180 -9.04 -7.97 22.02
CA GLY A 180 -9.83 -7.29 23.03
C GLY A 180 -9.99 -5.80 22.72
N ALA A 181 -10.03 -4.99 23.77
CA ALA A 181 -10.11 -3.53 23.63
C ALA A 181 -8.93 -2.98 22.81
N GLN A 182 -9.21 -1.97 21.96
CA GLN A 182 -8.22 -1.32 21.10
C GLN A 182 -7.53 -2.27 20.09
N ASP A 183 -8.23 -3.32 19.66
CA ASP A 183 -7.72 -4.34 18.74
C ASP A 183 -6.45 -5.05 19.22
N LYS A 184 -6.21 -5.07 20.54
CA LYS A 184 -5.04 -5.70 21.14
C LYS A 184 -5.25 -7.20 21.26
N PRO A 185 -4.31 -8.07 20.83
CA PRO A 185 -4.40 -9.51 21.04
C PRO A 185 -4.61 -9.88 22.51
N ILE A 186 -5.57 -10.77 22.80
CA ILE A 186 -5.83 -11.27 24.17
C ILE A 186 -4.63 -12.09 24.65
N ASP A 187 -4.17 -13.02 23.81
CA ASP A 187 -2.92 -13.75 24.04
C ASP A 187 -1.81 -12.98 23.30
N PRO A 188 -0.77 -12.53 23.99
CA PRO A 188 0.28 -11.72 23.37
C PRO A 188 0.92 -12.40 22.17
N VAL A 189 0.95 -11.70 21.03
CA VAL A 189 1.79 -12.04 19.88
C VAL A 189 3.10 -11.28 20.04
N ILE A 190 4.21 -12.02 20.14
CA ILE A 190 5.51 -11.48 20.51
C ILE A 190 6.46 -11.60 19.30
N MET A 191 7.13 -10.53 18.95
CA MET A 191 8.29 -10.51 18.08
C MET A 191 9.49 -10.95 18.92
N GLU A 192 9.82 -12.26 18.84
CA GLU A 192 10.86 -12.88 19.71
C GLU A 192 12.25 -12.39 19.35
N LYS A 193 12.51 -12.25 18.04
CA LYS A 193 13.80 -11.83 17.51
C LYS A 193 13.68 -11.26 16.11
N VAL A 194 14.44 -10.20 15.84
CA VAL A 194 14.67 -9.67 14.48
C VAL A 194 16.13 -9.88 14.10
N SER A 195 16.37 -10.68 13.07
CA SER A 195 17.71 -10.96 12.56
C SER A 195 17.91 -10.32 11.19
N ILE A 196 18.88 -9.43 11.07
CA ILE A 196 19.21 -8.76 9.80
C ILE A 196 20.09 -9.68 8.95
N ILE A 197 19.82 -9.73 7.65
CA ILE A 197 20.53 -10.54 6.67
C ILE A 197 20.93 -9.61 5.52
N THR A 198 22.22 -9.58 5.24
CA THR A 198 22.78 -8.83 4.11
C THR A 198 23.28 -9.81 3.04
N LYS A 199 22.94 -9.57 1.78
CA LYS A 199 23.40 -10.36 0.63
C LYS A 199 23.99 -9.42 -0.42
N GLY A 200 25.10 -9.85 -1.03
CA GLY A 200 25.81 -9.07 -2.04
C GLY A 200 27.00 -8.28 -1.49
N ASP A 201 27.99 -8.08 -2.35
CA ASP A 201 29.24 -7.41 -1.97
C ASP A 201 29.04 -5.93 -1.64
N GLU A 202 28.03 -5.29 -2.24
CA GLU A 202 27.66 -3.90 -2.01
C GLU A 202 27.17 -3.63 -0.57
N TYR A 203 26.64 -4.66 0.13
CA TYR A 203 26.15 -4.53 1.50
C TYR A 203 27.12 -5.00 2.57
N LYS A 204 28.31 -5.52 2.18
CA LYS A 204 29.30 -6.06 3.13
C LYS A 204 29.68 -5.11 4.26
N ASN A 205 29.75 -3.81 3.96
CA ASN A 205 30.12 -2.76 4.91
C ASN A 205 28.96 -1.80 5.19
N TYR A 206 27.72 -2.24 4.98
CA TYR A 206 26.57 -1.40 5.22
C TYR A 206 26.38 -1.14 6.71
N ASP A 207 26.60 0.10 7.14
CA ASP A 207 26.35 0.57 8.47
C ASP A 207 25.05 1.38 8.50
N ALA A 208 23.96 0.71 8.86
CA ALA A 208 22.63 1.29 8.88
C ALA A 208 22.52 2.46 9.87
N ALA A 209 23.17 2.38 11.04
CA ALA A 209 23.10 3.44 12.05
C ALA A 209 23.83 4.70 11.58
N GLN A 210 25.00 4.54 10.96
CA GLN A 210 25.74 5.68 10.39
C GLN A 210 24.95 6.25 9.20
N PHE A 211 24.42 5.41 8.31
CA PHE A 211 23.61 5.86 7.18
C PHE A 211 22.39 6.68 7.65
N PHE A 212 21.64 6.18 8.64
CA PHE A 212 20.50 6.89 9.19
C PHE A 212 20.90 8.24 9.77
N LYS A 213 21.95 8.28 10.58
CA LYS A 213 22.48 9.50 11.19
C LYS A 213 22.80 10.57 10.14
N ASP A 214 23.45 10.17 9.05
CA ASP A 214 23.93 11.10 8.02
C ASP A 214 22.82 11.58 7.08
N ASN A 215 21.74 10.82 6.95
CA ASN A 215 20.72 11.06 5.91
C ASN A 215 19.33 11.45 6.44
N LYS A 216 18.99 11.22 7.72
CA LYS A 216 17.63 11.48 8.24
C LYS A 216 17.17 12.95 8.07
N ASP A 217 18.10 13.89 8.14
CA ASP A 217 17.81 15.33 8.00
C ASP A 217 17.83 15.79 6.52
N LEU A 218 18.15 14.90 5.59
CA LEU A 218 18.18 15.15 4.13
C LEU A 218 16.93 14.63 3.41
N ILE A 219 15.98 14.01 4.13
CA ILE A 219 14.76 13.44 3.54
C ILE A 219 13.95 14.52 2.81
N SER A 220 13.80 15.71 3.40
CA SER A 220 13.09 16.83 2.77
C SER A 220 13.65 17.19 1.40
N GLU A 221 14.99 17.24 1.26
CA GLU A 221 15.64 17.56 -0.03
C GLU A 221 15.41 16.45 -1.05
N ARG A 222 15.51 15.19 -0.63
CA ARG A 222 15.20 14.04 -1.49
C ARG A 222 13.75 14.05 -1.95
N ASN A 223 12.81 14.29 -1.05
CA ASN A 223 11.40 14.41 -1.36
C ASN A 223 11.12 15.53 -2.36
N LYS A 224 11.77 16.68 -2.21
CA LYS A 224 11.66 17.79 -3.14
C LYS A 224 12.13 17.38 -4.55
N LYS A 225 13.30 16.77 -4.68
CA LYS A 225 13.83 16.28 -5.97
C LYS A 225 12.87 15.25 -6.60
N TYR A 226 12.39 14.29 -5.81
CA TYR A 226 11.42 13.29 -6.26
C TYR A 226 10.14 13.96 -6.82
N LEU A 227 9.57 14.93 -6.10
CA LEU A 227 8.35 15.62 -6.53
C LEU A 227 8.60 16.46 -7.80
N GLU A 228 9.74 17.12 -7.92
CA GLU A 228 10.12 17.87 -9.13
C GLU A 228 10.26 16.95 -10.36
N GLU A 229 10.89 15.79 -10.19
CA GLU A 229 10.99 14.78 -11.25
C GLU A 229 9.62 14.23 -11.65
N LYS A 230 8.75 13.94 -10.67
CA LYS A 230 7.37 13.52 -10.93
C LYS A 230 6.57 14.58 -11.70
N GLN A 231 6.70 15.85 -11.33
CA GLN A 231 6.04 16.94 -12.05
C GLN A 231 6.52 17.02 -13.50
N LYS A 232 7.82 16.87 -13.76
CA LYS A 232 8.38 16.83 -15.12
C LYS A 232 7.85 15.64 -15.92
N GLN A 233 7.78 14.44 -15.31
CA GLN A 233 7.22 13.24 -15.95
C GLN A 233 5.74 13.43 -16.32
N ILE A 234 4.94 13.99 -15.40
CA ILE A 234 3.53 14.29 -15.64
C ILE A 234 3.40 15.33 -16.76
N ALA A 235 4.18 16.40 -16.74
CA ALA A 235 4.15 17.43 -17.78
C ALA A 235 4.47 16.83 -19.16
N ALA A 236 5.54 16.06 -19.28
CA ALA A 236 5.90 15.38 -20.53
C ALA A 236 4.80 14.43 -21.03
N LYS A 237 4.17 13.68 -20.11
CA LYS A 237 3.05 12.80 -20.46
C LYS A 237 1.82 13.57 -20.90
N LEU A 238 1.53 14.71 -20.28
CA LEU A 238 0.45 15.59 -20.70
C LEU A 238 0.69 16.17 -22.09
N ASP A 239 1.93 16.61 -22.40
CA ASP A 239 2.28 17.12 -23.72
C ASP A 239 2.11 16.05 -24.81
N GLU A 240 2.52 14.81 -24.53
CA GLU A 240 2.27 13.66 -25.40
C GLU A 240 0.78 13.44 -25.66
N LEU A 241 -0.02 13.41 -24.58
CA LEU A 241 -1.47 13.15 -24.65
C LEU A 241 -2.21 14.27 -25.40
N LYS A 242 -1.80 15.53 -25.23
CA LYS A 242 -2.41 16.71 -25.87
C LYS A 242 -2.11 16.83 -27.35
N ALA A 243 -1.04 16.22 -27.83
CA ALA A 243 -0.50 16.45 -29.18
C ALA A 243 -1.50 16.26 -30.32
N ASP A 244 -2.49 15.38 -30.14
CA ASP A 244 -3.50 15.07 -31.16
C ASP A 244 -4.94 15.33 -30.67
N MET A 245 -5.10 16.13 -29.60
CA MET A 245 -6.38 16.52 -29.03
C MET A 245 -6.75 17.96 -29.38
N THR A 246 -8.02 18.25 -29.34
CA THR A 246 -8.55 19.63 -29.45
C THR A 246 -8.77 20.20 -28.06
N GLU A 247 -8.24 21.40 -27.81
CA GLU A 247 -8.45 22.12 -26.56
C GLU A 247 -9.68 23.03 -26.67
N THR A 248 -10.50 23.02 -25.65
CA THR A 248 -11.64 23.96 -25.50
C THR A 248 -11.22 25.20 -24.70
N PRO A 249 -11.99 26.30 -24.73
CA PRO A 249 -11.69 27.52 -23.96
C PRO A 249 -11.64 27.32 -22.44
N SER A 250 -12.24 26.27 -21.92
CA SER A 250 -12.19 25.91 -20.49
C SER A 250 -10.91 25.15 -20.09
N GLY A 251 -10.14 24.68 -21.07
CA GLY A 251 -8.97 23.85 -20.89
C GLY A 251 -9.25 22.33 -20.85
N LEU A 252 -10.44 21.90 -21.28
CA LEU A 252 -10.71 20.50 -21.57
C LEU A 252 -10.02 20.13 -22.88
N PHE A 253 -9.32 18.99 -22.93
CA PHE A 253 -8.82 18.39 -24.15
C PHE A 253 -9.67 17.18 -24.53
N TYR A 254 -10.01 17.08 -25.84
CA TYR A 254 -10.82 15.96 -26.32
C TYR A 254 -10.38 15.50 -27.71
N LYS A 255 -10.62 14.23 -27.98
CA LYS A 255 -10.42 13.60 -29.28
C LYS A 255 -11.60 12.65 -29.56
N ILE A 256 -12.26 12.84 -30.70
CA ILE A 256 -13.27 11.89 -31.16
C ILE A 256 -12.51 10.76 -31.89
N ASN A 257 -12.53 9.56 -31.32
CA ASN A 257 -11.81 8.39 -31.82
C ASN A 257 -12.62 7.68 -32.92
N GLU A 258 -13.92 7.58 -32.69
CA GLU A 258 -14.89 7.02 -33.64
C GLU A 258 -16.11 7.94 -33.70
N LYS A 259 -16.58 8.26 -34.91
CA LYS A 259 -17.76 9.13 -35.11
C LYS A 259 -19.03 8.31 -35.16
N GLY A 260 -19.98 8.66 -34.33
CA GLY A 260 -21.37 8.21 -34.42
C GLY A 260 -22.16 8.99 -35.49
N SER A 261 -23.38 8.53 -35.75
CA SER A 261 -24.29 9.17 -36.73
C SER A 261 -25.60 9.66 -36.10
N GLY A 262 -25.71 9.55 -34.75
CA GLY A 262 -26.92 9.93 -34.04
C GLY A 262 -27.00 11.43 -33.73
N ALA A 263 -27.99 11.84 -32.92
CA ALA A 263 -28.21 13.22 -32.56
C ALA A 263 -27.09 13.75 -31.65
N LYS A 264 -26.82 15.05 -31.76
CA LYS A 264 -25.88 15.73 -30.86
C LYS A 264 -26.51 15.88 -29.47
N ALA A 265 -25.76 15.52 -28.41
CA ALA A 265 -26.17 15.72 -27.02
C ALA A 265 -26.32 17.21 -26.70
N LYS A 266 -27.40 17.57 -25.97
CA LYS A 266 -27.72 18.93 -25.57
C LYS A 266 -28.01 18.99 -24.09
N SER A 267 -27.80 20.17 -23.51
CA SER A 267 -28.21 20.41 -22.11
C SER A 267 -29.72 20.15 -21.94
N GLY A 268 -30.06 19.35 -20.96
CA GLY A 268 -31.42 18.87 -20.68
C GLY A 268 -31.72 17.47 -21.14
N ASP A 269 -30.93 16.91 -22.05
CA ASP A 269 -31.08 15.53 -22.47
C ASP A 269 -30.68 14.56 -21.33
N THR A 270 -31.37 13.44 -21.24
CA THR A 270 -30.86 12.29 -20.47
C THR A 270 -29.89 11.51 -21.35
N VAL A 271 -28.62 11.45 -20.95
CA VAL A 271 -27.57 10.75 -21.70
C VAL A 271 -27.21 9.44 -21.02
N SER A 272 -26.90 8.43 -21.86
CA SER A 272 -26.41 7.12 -21.44
C SER A 272 -24.99 6.96 -21.95
N VAL A 273 -24.01 6.76 -21.05
CA VAL A 273 -22.59 6.82 -21.36
C VAL A 273 -21.85 5.61 -20.79
N HIS A 274 -21.14 4.90 -21.66
CA HIS A 274 -20.08 3.98 -21.24
C HIS A 274 -18.79 4.74 -21.06
N TYR A 275 -17.97 4.33 -20.07
CA TYR A 275 -16.71 4.99 -19.79
C TYR A 275 -15.68 4.09 -19.10
N GLU A 276 -14.41 4.47 -19.25
CA GLU A 276 -13.27 4.05 -18.43
C GLU A 276 -12.51 5.30 -17.98
N GLY A 277 -12.42 5.51 -16.68
CA GLY A 277 -11.69 6.62 -16.05
C GLY A 277 -10.34 6.15 -15.52
N SER A 278 -9.26 6.83 -15.90
CA SER A 278 -7.90 6.53 -15.46
C SER A 278 -7.09 7.79 -15.11
N LEU A 279 -6.06 7.62 -14.31
CA LEU A 279 -5.04 8.64 -14.07
C LEU A 279 -4.03 8.66 -15.22
N THR A 280 -3.20 9.71 -15.29
CA THR A 280 -2.15 9.86 -16.32
C THR A 280 -1.06 8.78 -16.26
N ASN A 281 -0.94 8.07 -15.15
CA ASN A 281 -0.06 6.90 -15.00
C ASN A 281 -0.68 5.59 -15.49
N GLY A 282 -1.92 5.62 -16.02
CA GLY A 282 -2.65 4.45 -16.51
C GLY A 282 -3.48 3.69 -15.47
N SER A 283 -3.45 4.10 -14.19
CA SER A 283 -4.26 3.44 -13.16
C SER A 283 -5.75 3.72 -13.39
N VAL A 284 -6.54 2.70 -13.69
CA VAL A 284 -7.99 2.79 -13.84
C VAL A 284 -8.62 2.90 -12.46
N PHE A 285 -9.45 3.91 -12.24
CA PHE A 285 -10.14 4.14 -10.97
C PHE A 285 -11.64 3.82 -11.03
N ASP A 286 -12.24 3.83 -12.22
CA ASP A 286 -13.63 3.43 -12.43
C ASP A 286 -13.88 3.05 -13.88
N SER A 287 -14.80 2.09 -14.12
CA SER A 287 -15.19 1.65 -15.46
C SER A 287 -16.60 1.10 -15.47
N SER A 288 -17.46 1.66 -16.34
CA SER A 288 -18.78 1.13 -16.63
C SER A 288 -18.71 -0.13 -17.50
N PHE A 289 -17.66 -0.28 -18.30
CA PHE A 289 -17.43 -1.48 -19.10
C PHE A 289 -17.22 -2.72 -18.22
N ALA A 290 -16.51 -2.55 -17.08
CA ALA A 290 -16.32 -3.65 -16.13
C ALA A 290 -17.62 -4.14 -15.50
N ARG A 291 -18.64 -3.27 -15.41
CA ARG A 291 -19.98 -3.59 -14.92
C ARG A 291 -20.96 -3.97 -16.02
N ASN A 292 -20.56 -3.79 -17.28
CA ASN A 292 -21.41 -3.95 -18.49
C ASN A 292 -22.73 -3.14 -18.43
N GLU A 293 -22.69 -1.97 -17.78
CA GLU A 293 -23.85 -1.10 -17.57
C GLU A 293 -23.42 0.36 -17.73
N PRO A 294 -23.94 1.10 -18.74
CA PRO A 294 -23.67 2.53 -18.89
C PRO A 294 -24.31 3.32 -17.76
N ILE A 295 -23.75 4.49 -17.43
CA ILE A 295 -24.41 5.40 -16.50
C ILE A 295 -25.37 6.31 -17.26
N GLU A 296 -26.49 6.66 -16.59
CA GLU A 296 -27.47 7.61 -17.10
C GLU A 296 -27.55 8.84 -16.20
N PHE A 297 -27.56 10.02 -16.82
CA PHE A 297 -27.71 11.28 -16.08
C PHE A 297 -28.26 12.38 -16.99
N PRO A 298 -28.95 13.41 -16.42
CA PRO A 298 -29.39 14.58 -17.15
C PRO A 298 -28.20 15.53 -17.38
N LEU A 299 -27.86 15.77 -18.65
CA LEU A 299 -26.76 16.64 -19.06
C LEU A 299 -27.02 18.10 -18.72
N GLY A 300 -26.05 18.86 -18.24
CA GLY A 300 -26.14 20.26 -17.91
C GLY A 300 -26.80 20.55 -16.54
N LYS A 301 -26.89 19.55 -15.64
CA LYS A 301 -27.47 19.70 -14.29
C LYS A 301 -26.42 19.59 -13.16
N GLY A 302 -25.15 19.49 -13.48
CA GLY A 302 -24.08 19.38 -12.48
C GLY A 302 -24.06 18.07 -11.71
N MET A 303 -24.60 17.00 -12.31
CA MET A 303 -24.61 15.65 -11.71
C MET A 303 -23.27 14.95 -11.83
N VAL A 304 -22.41 15.39 -12.75
CA VAL A 304 -21.09 14.86 -13.02
C VAL A 304 -20.05 15.99 -12.98
N ILE A 305 -18.76 15.64 -13.03
CA ILE A 305 -17.69 16.65 -13.07
C ILE A 305 -17.82 17.57 -14.29
N LYS A 306 -17.34 18.81 -14.15
CA LYS A 306 -17.49 19.85 -15.20
C LYS A 306 -16.93 19.39 -16.56
N GLY A 307 -15.81 18.70 -16.56
CA GLY A 307 -15.21 18.15 -17.79
C GLY A 307 -16.10 17.15 -18.51
N TRP A 308 -16.97 16.42 -17.79
CA TRP A 308 -17.97 15.53 -18.39
C TRP A 308 -19.16 16.32 -18.94
N GLU A 309 -19.70 17.28 -18.17
CA GLU A 309 -20.79 18.13 -18.64
C GLU A 309 -20.45 18.79 -19.96
N GLU A 310 -19.24 19.32 -20.08
CA GLU A 310 -18.74 19.94 -21.31
C GLU A 310 -18.44 18.90 -22.38
N GLY A 311 -17.62 17.89 -22.08
CA GLY A 311 -17.14 16.92 -23.03
C GLY A 311 -18.26 16.13 -23.73
N ILE A 312 -19.26 15.66 -22.96
CA ILE A 312 -20.40 14.92 -23.52
C ILE A 312 -21.24 15.82 -24.43
N SER A 313 -21.38 17.12 -24.12
CA SER A 313 -22.11 18.09 -24.98
C SER A 313 -21.46 18.28 -26.37
N LEU A 314 -20.20 17.91 -26.53
CA LEU A 314 -19.49 17.97 -27.80
C LEU A 314 -19.81 16.78 -28.72
N LEU A 315 -20.32 15.67 -28.17
CA LEU A 315 -20.52 14.39 -28.84
C LEU A 315 -21.89 14.24 -29.49
N ASN A 316 -21.92 13.39 -30.52
CA ASN A 316 -23.15 12.83 -31.07
C ASN A 316 -23.35 11.41 -30.52
N GLU A 317 -24.60 10.94 -30.51
CA GLU A 317 -24.94 9.57 -30.16
C GLU A 317 -24.16 8.60 -31.09
N GLY A 318 -23.48 7.63 -30.47
CA GLY A 318 -22.56 6.68 -31.10
C GLY A 318 -21.10 7.16 -31.19
N ASP A 319 -20.77 8.39 -30.80
CA ASP A 319 -19.37 8.82 -30.75
C ASP A 319 -18.62 8.09 -29.64
N LYS A 320 -17.38 7.66 -29.94
CA LYS A 320 -16.39 7.30 -28.93
C LYS A 320 -15.30 8.37 -28.87
N ALA A 321 -15.00 8.84 -27.70
CA ALA A 321 -14.06 9.93 -27.49
C ALA A 321 -13.13 9.67 -26.31
N THR A 322 -12.00 10.37 -26.33
CA THR A 322 -11.09 10.46 -25.18
C THR A 322 -11.10 11.89 -24.68
N PHE A 323 -11.34 12.07 -23.38
CA PHE A 323 -11.21 13.34 -22.68
C PHE A 323 -9.97 13.33 -21.81
N LEU A 324 -9.20 14.43 -21.84
CA LEU A 324 -8.16 14.70 -20.88
C LEU A 324 -8.62 15.93 -20.06
N ILE A 325 -8.96 15.70 -18.82
CA ILE A 325 -9.66 16.65 -17.98
C ILE A 325 -8.69 17.24 -16.95
N PRO A 326 -8.48 18.57 -16.95
CA PRO A 326 -7.63 19.21 -15.96
C PRO A 326 -8.29 19.17 -14.56
N PRO A 327 -7.50 19.31 -13.48
CA PRO A 327 -8.04 19.30 -12.11
C PRO A 327 -9.18 20.25 -11.86
N SER A 328 -9.17 21.45 -12.47
CA SER A 328 -10.21 22.49 -12.35
C SER A 328 -11.58 22.07 -12.88
N LEU A 329 -11.59 21.13 -13.83
CA LEU A 329 -12.81 20.55 -14.42
C LEU A 329 -13.10 19.14 -13.87
N GLY A 330 -12.25 18.62 -13.01
CA GLY A 330 -12.35 17.32 -12.34
C GLY A 330 -12.60 17.46 -10.82
N TYR A 331 -11.74 16.83 -10.02
CA TYR A 331 -11.88 16.76 -8.54
C TYR A 331 -11.01 17.78 -7.79
N GLY A 332 -10.26 18.64 -8.49
CA GLY A 332 -9.51 19.76 -7.91
C GLY A 332 -8.46 19.37 -6.89
N ALA A 333 -8.21 20.29 -5.94
CA ALA A 333 -7.20 20.13 -4.90
C ALA A 333 -7.58 19.11 -3.81
N GLN A 334 -8.82 18.63 -3.78
CA GLN A 334 -9.25 17.65 -2.78
C GLN A 334 -9.07 16.22 -3.24
N GLY A 335 -9.07 15.97 -4.56
CA GLY A 335 -9.12 14.61 -5.09
C GLY A 335 -10.44 13.92 -4.77
N ALA A 336 -10.50 12.58 -4.88
CA ALA A 336 -11.70 11.80 -4.60
C ALA A 336 -11.39 10.36 -4.17
N GLY A 337 -12.45 9.65 -3.70
CA GLY A 337 -12.37 8.23 -3.42
C GLY A 337 -11.39 7.84 -2.31
N GLY A 338 -11.24 8.69 -1.28
CA GLY A 338 -10.32 8.40 -0.16
C GLY A 338 -8.84 8.38 -0.55
N GLY A 339 -8.47 8.99 -1.70
CA GLY A 339 -7.10 9.02 -2.21
C GLY A 339 -6.90 8.22 -3.50
N VAL A 340 -7.91 7.50 -3.97
CA VAL A 340 -7.88 6.80 -5.28
C VAL A 340 -7.62 7.80 -6.42
N ILE A 341 -8.23 8.98 -6.35
CA ILE A 341 -7.92 10.12 -7.22
C ILE A 341 -7.16 11.15 -6.38
N PRO A 342 -5.85 11.33 -6.62
CA PRO A 342 -5.04 12.27 -5.85
C PRO A 342 -5.47 13.74 -6.02
N PRO A 343 -5.09 14.63 -5.08
CA PRO A 343 -5.19 16.07 -5.28
C PRO A 343 -4.54 16.54 -6.59
N ASN A 344 -5.21 17.44 -7.29
CA ASN A 344 -4.75 18.05 -8.54
C ASN A 344 -4.44 17.03 -9.65
N ALA A 345 -5.10 15.87 -9.67
CA ALA A 345 -4.93 14.87 -10.70
C ALA A 345 -5.58 15.30 -12.02
N TRP A 346 -4.86 15.12 -13.12
CA TRP A 346 -5.42 15.08 -14.45
C TRP A 346 -6.09 13.72 -14.67
N LEU A 347 -7.26 13.73 -15.33
CA LEU A 347 -8.05 12.52 -15.56
C LEU A 347 -8.13 12.23 -17.06
N ILE A 348 -8.05 10.97 -17.40
CA ILE A 348 -8.29 10.47 -18.75
C ILE A 348 -9.60 9.68 -18.70
N PHE A 349 -10.55 10.05 -19.55
CA PHE A 349 -11.78 9.27 -19.73
C PHE A 349 -11.90 8.86 -21.19
N LYS A 350 -11.98 7.56 -21.42
CA LYS A 350 -12.49 7.00 -22.67
C LYS A 350 -13.99 6.86 -22.52
N VAL A 351 -14.77 7.47 -23.40
CA VAL A 351 -16.23 7.49 -23.31
C VAL A 351 -16.87 7.03 -24.60
N GLU A 352 -18.05 6.42 -24.50
CA GLU A 352 -18.94 6.12 -25.60
C GLU A 352 -20.33 6.70 -25.27
N LEU A 353 -20.81 7.66 -26.07
CA LEU A 353 -22.16 8.18 -25.91
C LEU A 353 -23.14 7.22 -26.58
N VAL A 354 -23.76 6.38 -25.76
CA VAL A 354 -24.70 5.33 -26.25
C VAL A 354 -26.03 5.94 -26.68
N LYS A 355 -26.50 6.98 -25.93
CA LYS A 355 -27.82 7.59 -26.19
C LYS A 355 -27.88 9.02 -25.64
N ALA A 356 -28.65 9.85 -26.35
CA ALA A 356 -29.04 11.21 -25.94
C ALA A 356 -30.52 11.45 -26.26
N LYS A 357 -31.35 11.80 -25.26
CA LYS A 357 -32.80 12.00 -25.41
C LYS A 357 -33.28 13.18 -24.56
#